data_a4291645cc1724afdc11fd7ecf49ca24
#
_entry.id   a4291645cc1724afdc11fd7ecf49ca24
#
_cell.length_a   1.000
_cell.length_b   1.000
_cell.length_c   1.000
_cell.angle_alpha   90.00
_cell.angle_beta   90.00
_cell.angle_gamma   90.00
#
_symmetry.space_group_name_H-M   'P 1'
#
loop_
_entity.id
_entity.type
_entity.pdbx_description
1 polymer ?
#
loop_
_entity_poly.entity_id
_entity_poly.type
_entity_poly.pdbx_seq_one_letter_code
_entity_poly.pdbx_strand_id
1 'polypeptide(L)'
;MKTHILIVEDEEYIAEVLIAYCQNSGFEVTHLASGAEVVATVKSQTFDLMLLDLMLPDMDGIEICKQVRQFSQLPIIMVTAKSEEIDRLIGLELGADDYICKPFSPREVIARVKTVLRRTLAIQANPAIHSPELVLGQFVLKPDEYEARFSGCFLDLTPKEFMLLRLLVEHPGRVYSRDDILNALYSDLADVSDRNIDTHIKNIRKKIHAVAPTANPIRSIYGVGYKLLQETLK
;
A
#
# COMPACT_ATOMS: atom_id res chain seq x y z
N MET A 1 -10.95 -17.80 -8.58
CA MET A 1 -11.86 -17.10 -7.62
C MET A 1 -12.15 -15.72 -8.16
N LYS A 2 -13.30 -15.13 -7.86
CA LYS A 2 -13.56 -13.72 -8.20
C LYS A 2 -12.88 -12.84 -7.16
N THR A 3 -12.32 -11.73 -7.59
CA THR A 3 -11.73 -10.72 -6.69
C THR A 3 -12.81 -10.13 -5.79
N HIS A 4 -12.58 -10.14 -4.48
CA HIS A 4 -13.53 -9.73 -3.46
C HIS A 4 -13.11 -8.43 -2.79
N ILE A 5 -13.96 -7.42 -2.89
CA ILE A 5 -13.70 -6.07 -2.36
C ILE A 5 -14.60 -5.79 -1.17
N LEU A 6 -14.01 -5.31 -0.08
CA LEU A 6 -14.74 -4.76 1.04
C LEU A 6 -14.90 -3.25 0.84
N ILE A 7 -16.14 -2.76 0.89
CA ILE A 7 -16.47 -1.33 0.86
C ILE A 7 -16.99 -0.95 2.24
N VAL A 8 -16.36 0.05 2.86
CA VAL A 8 -16.78 0.62 4.15
C VAL A 8 -17.13 2.09 3.92
N GLU A 9 -18.43 2.38 3.88
CA GLU A 9 -18.99 3.68 3.50
C GLU A 9 -20.38 3.81 4.12
N ASP A 10 -20.64 4.84 4.91
CA ASP A 10 -21.91 5.07 5.58
C ASP A 10 -22.93 5.85 4.71
N GLU A 11 -22.47 6.63 3.75
CA GLU A 11 -23.31 7.35 2.81
C GLU A 11 -23.92 6.37 1.78
N GLU A 12 -25.20 5.99 1.94
CA GLU A 12 -25.90 4.98 1.13
C GLU A 12 -25.78 5.23 -0.38
N TYR A 13 -25.93 6.49 -0.83
CA TYR A 13 -25.81 6.83 -2.24
C TYR A 13 -24.40 6.59 -2.80
N ILE A 14 -23.35 6.92 -2.02
CA ILE A 14 -21.96 6.70 -2.43
C ILE A 14 -21.68 5.19 -2.45
N ALA A 15 -22.11 4.47 -1.43
CA ALA A 15 -21.97 3.03 -1.34
C ALA A 15 -22.61 2.31 -2.52
N GLU A 16 -23.87 2.63 -2.87
CA GLU A 16 -24.57 2.07 -4.03
C GLU A 16 -23.81 2.29 -5.35
N VAL A 17 -23.31 3.50 -5.56
CA VAL A 17 -22.52 3.82 -6.76
C VAL A 17 -21.23 2.99 -6.79
N LEU A 18 -20.48 2.93 -5.70
CA LEU A 18 -19.24 2.14 -5.64
C LEU A 18 -19.52 0.65 -5.85
N ILE A 19 -20.55 0.10 -5.21
CA ILE A 19 -20.96 -1.30 -5.37
C ILE A 19 -21.28 -1.61 -6.83
N ALA A 20 -22.13 -0.78 -7.47
CA ALA A 20 -22.52 -0.97 -8.85
C ALA A 20 -21.31 -0.95 -9.81
N TYR A 21 -20.38 0.00 -9.64
CA TYR A 21 -19.20 0.09 -10.48
C TYR A 21 -18.20 -1.06 -10.25
N CYS A 22 -18.03 -1.51 -9.00
CA CYS A 22 -17.21 -2.68 -8.67
C CYS A 22 -17.82 -3.96 -9.28
N GLN A 23 -19.11 -4.20 -9.11
CA GLN A 23 -19.80 -5.36 -9.67
C GLN A 23 -19.78 -5.37 -11.20
N ASN A 24 -20.01 -4.23 -11.84
CA ASN A 24 -19.90 -4.09 -13.30
C ASN A 24 -18.47 -4.31 -13.82
N SER A 25 -17.48 -4.15 -12.95
CA SER A 25 -16.07 -4.45 -13.25
C SER A 25 -15.71 -5.92 -12.98
N GLY A 26 -16.65 -6.76 -12.59
CA GLY A 26 -16.50 -8.18 -12.35
C GLY A 26 -16.04 -8.56 -10.93
N PHE A 27 -16.01 -7.62 -10.00
CA PHE A 27 -15.65 -7.85 -8.61
C PHE A 27 -16.84 -8.37 -7.79
N GLU A 28 -16.56 -9.19 -6.78
CA GLU A 28 -17.46 -9.49 -5.69
C GLU A 28 -17.34 -8.39 -4.63
N VAL A 29 -18.44 -8.03 -3.98
CA VAL A 29 -18.46 -6.89 -3.06
C VAL A 29 -19.18 -7.28 -1.77
N THR A 30 -18.54 -6.98 -0.64
CA THR A 30 -19.19 -6.89 0.67
C THR A 30 -19.22 -5.42 1.07
N HIS A 31 -20.36 -4.94 1.58
CA HIS A 31 -20.51 -3.57 2.06
C HIS A 31 -20.79 -3.56 3.56
N LEU A 32 -20.15 -2.63 4.25
CA LEU A 32 -20.38 -2.28 5.64
C LEU A 32 -20.64 -0.78 5.74
N ALA A 33 -21.74 -0.41 6.40
CA ALA A 33 -22.09 0.99 6.66
C ALA A 33 -21.51 1.50 8.01
N SER A 34 -20.78 0.65 8.74
CA SER A 34 -20.29 0.91 10.09
C SER A 34 -18.84 0.44 10.24
N GLY A 35 -18.02 1.26 10.84
CA GLY A 35 -16.63 0.94 11.16
C GLY A 35 -16.47 -0.16 12.22
N ALA A 36 -17.42 -0.27 13.14
CA ALA A 36 -17.37 -1.20 14.26
C ALA A 36 -17.27 -2.68 13.84
N GLU A 37 -17.82 -3.04 12.65
CA GLU A 37 -17.83 -4.41 12.17
C GLU A 37 -16.60 -4.78 11.33
N VAL A 38 -15.81 -3.80 10.87
CA VAL A 38 -14.73 -3.98 9.89
C VAL A 38 -13.69 -4.97 10.38
N VAL A 39 -13.16 -4.78 11.59
CA VAL A 39 -12.08 -5.62 12.12
C VAL A 39 -12.52 -7.08 12.27
N ALA A 40 -13.76 -7.31 12.74
CA ALA A 40 -14.32 -8.66 12.88
C ALA A 40 -14.53 -9.31 11.50
N THR A 41 -15.03 -8.54 10.54
CA THR A 41 -15.27 -9.00 9.16
C THR A 41 -13.97 -9.37 8.46
N VAL A 42 -12.93 -8.52 8.54
CA VAL A 42 -11.61 -8.80 7.93
C VAL A 42 -10.92 -10.01 8.58
N LYS A 43 -11.20 -10.30 9.87
CA LYS A 43 -10.69 -11.52 10.52
C LYS A 43 -11.41 -12.79 10.12
N SER A 44 -12.70 -12.68 9.78
CA SER A 44 -13.56 -13.85 9.50
C SER A 44 -13.65 -14.19 8.02
N GLN A 45 -13.35 -13.25 7.13
CA GLN A 45 -13.46 -13.41 5.68
C GLN A 45 -12.18 -12.91 4.99
N THR A 46 -11.93 -13.41 3.78
CA THR A 46 -10.80 -12.99 2.94
C THR A 46 -11.28 -11.96 1.93
N PHE A 47 -10.55 -10.87 1.84
CA PHE A 47 -10.74 -9.81 0.85
C PHE A 47 -9.44 -9.56 0.10
N ASP A 48 -9.55 -9.09 -1.13
CA ASP A 48 -8.38 -8.74 -1.96
C ASP A 48 -8.05 -7.25 -1.87
N LEU A 49 -9.02 -6.41 -1.47
CA LEU A 49 -8.88 -4.97 -1.28
C LEU A 49 -10.00 -4.41 -0.41
N MET A 50 -9.71 -3.37 0.36
CA MET A 50 -10.69 -2.59 1.11
C MET A 50 -10.71 -1.14 0.59
N LEU A 51 -11.92 -0.64 0.27
CA LEU A 51 -12.22 0.78 0.14
C LEU A 51 -12.74 1.26 1.49
N LEU A 52 -12.13 2.28 2.08
CA LEU A 52 -12.41 2.70 3.45
C LEU A 52 -12.66 4.21 3.51
N ASP A 53 -13.87 4.62 3.88
CA ASP A 53 -14.08 6.02 4.27
C ASP A 53 -13.44 6.30 5.64
N LEU A 54 -12.86 7.48 5.78
CA LEU A 54 -12.30 7.96 7.04
C LEU A 54 -13.35 8.60 7.96
N MET A 55 -14.43 9.10 7.38
CA MET A 55 -15.44 9.89 8.10
C MET A 55 -16.67 9.05 8.49
N LEU A 56 -16.45 7.86 9.03
CA LEU A 56 -17.54 7.02 9.51
C LEU A 56 -18.11 7.57 10.85
N PRO A 57 -19.43 7.44 11.09
CA PRO A 57 -20.07 8.05 12.25
C PRO A 57 -19.69 7.44 13.58
N ASP A 58 -19.25 6.19 13.58
CA ASP A 58 -19.01 5.38 14.79
C ASP A 58 -17.51 5.16 15.10
N MET A 59 -16.66 5.17 14.09
CA MET A 59 -15.22 4.94 14.24
C MET A 59 -14.42 5.64 13.15
N ASP A 60 -13.35 6.34 13.53
CA ASP A 60 -12.43 6.96 12.56
C ASP A 60 -11.76 5.88 11.69
N GLY A 61 -11.86 6.03 10.36
CA GLY A 61 -11.25 5.11 9.41
C GLY A 61 -9.73 4.97 9.58
N ILE A 62 -9.06 5.99 10.09
CA ILE A 62 -7.64 5.94 10.47
C ILE A 62 -7.41 4.89 11.55
N GLU A 63 -8.27 4.85 12.57
CA GLU A 63 -8.16 3.87 13.65
C GLU A 63 -8.47 2.46 13.14
N ILE A 64 -9.45 2.32 12.25
CA ILE A 64 -9.74 1.04 11.57
C ILE A 64 -8.50 0.55 10.80
N CYS A 65 -7.88 1.42 10.02
CA CYS A 65 -6.67 1.08 9.27
C CYS A 65 -5.54 0.60 10.20
N LYS A 66 -5.29 1.29 11.31
CA LYS A 66 -4.30 0.88 12.32
C LYS A 66 -4.58 -0.51 12.88
N GLN A 67 -5.83 -0.77 13.24
CA GLN A 67 -6.24 -2.06 13.82
C GLN A 67 -6.11 -3.19 12.80
N VAL A 68 -6.53 -2.98 11.55
CA VAL A 68 -6.38 -3.95 10.47
C VAL A 68 -4.90 -4.25 10.22
N ARG A 69 -4.04 -3.23 10.20
CA ARG A 69 -2.59 -3.39 9.99
C ARG A 69 -1.86 -4.16 11.09
N GLN A 70 -2.47 -4.37 12.25
CA GLN A 70 -1.89 -5.22 13.30
C GLN A 70 -1.88 -6.71 12.93
N PHE A 71 -2.75 -7.15 12.01
CA PHE A 71 -2.90 -8.57 11.68
C PHE A 71 -3.06 -8.86 10.18
N SER A 72 -3.18 -7.85 9.31
CA SER A 72 -3.42 -8.03 7.88
C SER A 72 -2.68 -7.01 7.02
N GLN A 73 -2.17 -7.49 5.87
CA GLN A 73 -1.60 -6.66 4.80
C GLN A 73 -2.62 -6.42 3.68
N LEU A 74 -3.90 -6.59 3.96
CA LEU A 74 -4.99 -6.30 3.01
C LEU A 74 -4.79 -4.92 2.38
N PRO A 75 -4.73 -4.79 1.06
CA PRO A 75 -4.63 -3.49 0.40
C PRO A 75 -5.80 -2.58 0.80
N ILE A 76 -5.49 -1.35 1.20
CA ILE A 76 -6.48 -0.36 1.64
C ILE A 76 -6.36 0.89 0.78
N ILE A 77 -7.46 1.27 0.15
CA ILE A 77 -7.63 2.58 -0.50
C ILE A 77 -8.56 3.41 0.38
N MET A 78 -8.07 4.53 0.89
CA MET A 78 -8.89 5.47 1.65
C MET A 78 -9.69 6.36 0.70
N VAL A 79 -11.00 6.51 0.97
CA VAL A 79 -11.93 7.31 0.15
C VAL A 79 -12.62 8.28 1.07
N THR A 80 -12.33 9.59 1.01
CA THR A 80 -12.83 10.53 2.02
C THR A 80 -12.92 11.98 1.53
N ALA A 81 -13.78 12.77 2.18
CA ALA A 81 -13.87 14.22 1.96
C ALA A 81 -12.72 15.02 2.61
N LYS A 82 -11.91 14.39 3.48
CA LYS A 82 -10.75 15.04 4.08
C LYS A 82 -9.69 15.28 3.02
N SER A 83 -9.58 16.52 2.57
CA SER A 83 -8.65 16.98 1.53
C SER A 83 -7.39 17.62 2.10
N GLU A 84 -7.31 17.82 3.42
CA GLU A 84 -6.14 18.42 4.02
C GLU A 84 -4.91 17.52 3.86
N GLU A 85 -3.80 18.13 3.48
CA GLU A 85 -2.53 17.44 3.23
C GLU A 85 -2.08 16.60 4.44
N ILE A 86 -2.43 17.06 5.64
CA ILE A 86 -2.15 16.38 6.91
C ILE A 86 -2.91 15.06 7.03
N ASP A 87 -4.20 15.01 6.65
CA ASP A 87 -5.01 13.79 6.74
C ASP A 87 -4.54 12.73 5.72
N ARG A 88 -4.13 13.16 4.52
CA ARG A 88 -3.52 12.28 3.51
C ARG A 88 -2.19 11.70 4.00
N LEU A 89 -1.35 12.51 4.65
CA LEU A 89 -0.08 12.08 5.23
C LEU A 89 -0.29 11.06 6.35
N ILE A 90 -1.23 11.31 7.25
CA ILE A 90 -1.57 10.40 8.35
C ILE A 90 -2.07 9.07 7.79
N GLY A 91 -2.97 9.06 6.80
CA GLY A 91 -3.49 7.83 6.20
C GLY A 91 -2.39 6.96 5.59
N LEU A 92 -1.45 7.58 4.89
CA LEU A 92 -0.30 6.89 4.29
C LEU A 92 0.77 6.49 5.30
N GLU A 93 1.00 7.30 6.36
CA GLU A 93 1.86 6.94 7.49
C GLU A 93 1.39 5.66 8.20
N LEU A 94 0.09 5.39 8.15
CA LEU A 94 -0.53 4.23 8.77
C LEU A 94 -0.60 3.02 7.85
N GLY A 95 -0.10 3.13 6.62
CA GLY A 95 0.04 2.02 5.70
C GLY A 95 -1.11 1.84 4.70
N ALA A 96 -1.88 2.89 4.41
CA ALA A 96 -2.79 2.86 3.26
C ALA A 96 -2.00 2.76 1.93
N ASP A 97 -2.56 2.04 0.97
CA ASP A 97 -1.91 1.80 -0.33
C ASP A 97 -2.22 2.89 -1.35
N ASP A 98 -3.36 3.57 -1.20
CA ASP A 98 -3.76 4.71 -2.02
C ASP A 98 -4.80 5.58 -1.28
N TYR A 99 -5.10 6.75 -1.84
CA TYR A 99 -6.00 7.73 -1.26
C TYR A 99 -6.81 8.42 -2.37
N ILE A 100 -8.12 8.55 -2.17
CA ILE A 100 -9.05 9.18 -3.10
C ILE A 100 -9.84 10.26 -2.36
N CYS A 101 -9.82 11.49 -2.88
CA CYS A 101 -10.60 12.59 -2.31
C CYS A 101 -12.02 12.61 -2.91
N LYS A 102 -13.03 12.79 -2.07
CA LYS A 102 -14.40 13.16 -2.48
C LYS A 102 -14.41 14.68 -2.84
N PRO A 103 -15.09 15.10 -3.94
CA PRO A 103 -15.82 14.28 -4.89
C PRO A 103 -14.91 13.58 -5.89
N PHE A 104 -15.20 12.32 -6.21
CA PHE A 104 -14.45 11.50 -7.14
C PHE A 104 -15.29 11.01 -8.31
N SER A 105 -14.65 10.64 -9.39
CA SER A 105 -15.30 9.87 -10.45
C SER A 105 -15.30 8.38 -10.08
N PRO A 106 -16.46 7.66 -10.14
CA PRO A 106 -16.47 6.23 -9.90
C PRO A 106 -15.52 5.44 -10.82
N ARG A 107 -15.28 5.95 -12.05
CA ARG A 107 -14.29 5.37 -12.98
C ARG A 107 -12.86 5.51 -12.45
N GLU A 108 -12.55 6.60 -11.78
CA GLU A 108 -11.25 6.81 -11.13
C GLU A 108 -11.04 5.78 -10.02
N VAL A 109 -12.05 5.59 -9.14
CA VAL A 109 -11.98 4.57 -8.08
C VAL A 109 -11.68 3.20 -8.67
N ILE A 110 -12.39 2.78 -9.71
CA ILE A 110 -12.17 1.48 -10.36
C ILE A 110 -10.77 1.39 -11.00
N ALA A 111 -10.27 2.47 -11.60
CA ALA A 111 -8.91 2.49 -12.16
C ALA A 111 -7.86 2.28 -11.04
N ARG A 112 -8.03 2.94 -9.90
CA ARG A 112 -7.15 2.78 -8.73
C ARG A 112 -7.25 1.38 -8.12
N VAL A 113 -8.47 0.87 -7.93
CA VAL A 113 -8.72 -0.51 -7.48
C VAL A 113 -7.99 -1.51 -8.39
N LYS A 114 -8.18 -1.41 -9.71
CA LYS A 114 -7.49 -2.29 -10.67
C LYS A 114 -5.96 -2.15 -10.60
N THR A 115 -5.47 -0.94 -10.39
CA THR A 115 -4.02 -0.69 -10.28
C THR A 115 -3.44 -1.33 -9.03
N VAL A 116 -4.09 -1.17 -7.87
CA VAL A 116 -3.67 -1.80 -6.61
C VAL A 116 -3.77 -3.32 -6.72
N LEU A 117 -4.90 -3.85 -7.20
CA LEU A 117 -5.11 -5.29 -7.38
C LEU A 117 -4.14 -5.93 -8.39
N ARG A 118 -3.85 -5.27 -9.52
CA ARG A 118 -2.88 -5.78 -10.51
C ARG A 118 -1.52 -6.01 -9.86
N ARG A 119 -1.13 -5.17 -8.94
CA ARG A 119 0.12 -5.30 -8.17
C ARG A 119 0.06 -6.49 -7.22
N THR A 120 -1.10 -6.73 -6.62
CA THR A 120 -1.33 -7.88 -5.73
C THR A 120 -1.55 -9.18 -6.50
N LEU A 121 -2.27 -9.14 -7.64
CA LEU A 121 -2.65 -10.31 -8.45
C LEU A 121 -1.59 -10.70 -9.51
N ALA A 122 -0.68 -9.80 -9.89
CA ALA A 122 0.50 -10.18 -10.69
C ALA A 122 1.32 -11.27 -9.99
N ILE A 123 1.13 -11.43 -8.70
CA ILE A 123 1.71 -12.46 -7.84
C ILE A 123 1.04 -13.83 -8.07
N GLN A 124 -0.28 -13.87 -8.33
CA GLN A 124 -1.03 -15.14 -8.38
C GLN A 124 -1.19 -15.71 -9.81
N ALA A 125 -1.00 -14.90 -10.85
CA ALA A 125 -1.46 -15.24 -12.20
C ALA A 125 -0.43 -15.92 -13.11
N ASN A 126 0.85 -16.06 -12.73
CA ASN A 126 1.81 -16.72 -13.61
C ASN A 126 2.87 -17.55 -12.85
N PRO A 127 2.56 -18.79 -12.46
CA PRO A 127 3.52 -19.67 -11.81
C PRO A 127 4.67 -20.13 -12.74
N ALA A 128 4.66 -19.73 -14.02
CA ALA A 128 5.65 -20.15 -15.01
C ALA A 128 6.79 -19.13 -15.24
N ILE A 129 6.69 -17.90 -14.70
CA ILE A 129 7.79 -16.93 -14.73
C ILE A 129 8.08 -16.56 -13.27
N HIS A 130 8.83 -17.40 -12.58
CA HIS A 130 9.40 -17.01 -11.30
C HIS A 130 10.31 -15.80 -11.54
N SER A 131 9.92 -14.64 -11.02
CA SER A 131 10.86 -13.54 -10.91
C SER A 131 11.99 -14.01 -10.01
N PRO A 132 13.25 -13.94 -10.46
CA PRO A 132 14.36 -14.43 -9.65
C PRO A 132 14.35 -13.72 -8.28
N GLU A 133 14.61 -14.51 -7.26
CA GLU A 133 14.83 -13.97 -5.92
C GLU A 133 15.96 -12.92 -6.00
N LEU A 134 15.67 -11.72 -5.50
CA LEU A 134 16.66 -10.64 -5.46
C LEU A 134 17.44 -10.75 -4.16
N VAL A 135 18.66 -11.22 -4.26
CA VAL A 135 19.58 -11.30 -3.11
C VAL A 135 20.62 -10.19 -3.23
N LEU A 136 20.63 -9.30 -2.25
CA LEU A 136 21.58 -8.19 -2.18
C LEU A 136 22.08 -8.02 -0.74
N GLY A 137 23.24 -8.57 -0.43
CA GLY A 137 23.80 -8.57 0.92
C GLY A 137 22.84 -9.21 1.92
N GLN A 138 22.38 -8.42 2.87
CA GLN A 138 21.43 -8.88 3.90
C GLN A 138 19.96 -8.87 3.44
N PHE A 139 19.67 -8.31 2.26
CA PHE A 139 18.33 -8.31 1.68
C PHE A 139 18.08 -9.57 0.87
N VAL A 140 16.92 -10.15 1.08
CA VAL A 140 16.35 -11.22 0.26
C VAL A 140 14.92 -10.81 -0.05
N LEU A 141 14.62 -10.55 -1.32
CA LEU A 141 13.29 -10.19 -1.79
C LEU A 141 12.78 -11.26 -2.75
N LYS A 142 11.57 -11.74 -2.49
CA LYS A 142 10.82 -12.62 -3.39
C LYS A 142 9.69 -11.83 -4.02
N PRO A 143 9.88 -11.30 -5.23
CA PRO A 143 8.90 -10.41 -5.86
C PRO A 143 7.53 -11.04 -6.03
N ASP A 144 7.47 -12.33 -6.35
CA ASP A 144 6.23 -13.06 -6.60
C ASP A 144 5.42 -13.29 -5.32
N GLU A 145 6.09 -13.31 -4.16
CA GLU A 145 5.46 -13.50 -2.84
C GLU A 145 5.29 -12.17 -2.08
N TYR A 146 5.80 -11.04 -2.62
CA TYR A 146 5.96 -9.77 -1.90
C TYR A 146 6.64 -9.93 -0.53
N GLU A 147 7.42 -10.99 -0.41
CA GLU A 147 8.19 -11.27 0.78
C GLU A 147 9.54 -10.55 0.73
N ALA A 148 9.85 -9.83 1.79
CA ALA A 148 11.15 -9.24 2.00
C ALA A 148 11.73 -9.70 3.33
N ARG A 149 13.02 -10.01 3.32
CA ARG A 149 13.80 -10.32 4.52
C ARG A 149 15.02 -9.42 4.60
N PHE A 150 15.42 -9.09 5.81
CA PHE A 150 16.66 -8.42 6.11
C PHE A 150 17.38 -9.16 7.23
N SER A 151 18.64 -9.52 7.02
CA SER A 151 19.41 -10.36 7.95
C SER A 151 18.70 -11.66 8.35
N GLY A 152 17.97 -12.28 7.41
CA GLY A 152 17.18 -13.50 7.64
C GLY A 152 15.82 -13.28 8.32
N CYS A 153 15.56 -12.09 8.89
CA CYS A 153 14.31 -11.76 9.53
C CYS A 153 13.28 -11.21 8.52
N PHE A 154 12.03 -11.62 8.66
CA PHE A 154 10.93 -11.14 7.84
C PHE A 154 10.66 -9.64 8.08
N LEU A 155 10.49 -8.89 6.98
CA LEU A 155 10.05 -7.49 6.99
C LEU A 155 8.58 -7.44 6.61
N ASP A 156 7.74 -7.05 7.53
CA ASP A 156 6.30 -6.91 7.33
C ASP A 156 5.99 -5.60 6.55
N LEU A 157 6.24 -5.63 5.23
CA LEU A 157 6.08 -4.48 4.35
C LEU A 157 4.69 -4.46 3.72
N THR A 158 4.11 -3.26 3.61
CA THR A 158 2.95 -3.07 2.73
C THR A 158 3.36 -3.22 1.26
N PRO A 159 2.42 -3.47 0.32
CA PRO A 159 2.76 -3.59 -1.09
C PRO A 159 3.56 -2.42 -1.67
N LYS A 160 3.26 -1.19 -1.27
CA LYS A 160 3.99 0.01 -1.70
C LYS A 160 5.40 0.08 -1.12
N GLU A 161 5.55 -0.24 0.15
CA GLU A 161 6.86 -0.30 0.81
C GLU A 161 7.74 -1.39 0.17
N PHE A 162 7.16 -2.56 -0.14
CA PHE A 162 7.86 -3.63 -0.85
C PHE A 162 8.34 -3.17 -2.23
N MET A 163 7.47 -2.54 -3.02
CA MET A 163 7.84 -2.04 -4.35
C MET A 163 8.92 -0.97 -4.28
N LEU A 164 8.86 -0.07 -3.30
CA LEU A 164 9.89 0.95 -3.09
C LEU A 164 11.22 0.29 -2.71
N LEU A 165 11.20 -0.65 -1.75
CA LEU A 165 12.41 -1.37 -1.36
C LEU A 165 12.99 -2.15 -2.54
N ARG A 166 12.16 -2.83 -3.31
CA ARG A 166 12.57 -3.55 -4.53
C ARG A 166 13.28 -2.63 -5.52
N LEU A 167 12.70 -1.47 -5.82
CA LEU A 167 13.29 -0.47 -6.74
C LEU A 167 14.72 -0.08 -6.28
N LEU A 168 14.91 0.11 -4.99
CA LEU A 168 16.21 0.48 -4.43
C LEU A 168 17.20 -0.69 -4.44
N VAL A 169 16.73 -1.92 -4.20
CA VAL A 169 17.55 -3.15 -4.17
C VAL A 169 17.97 -3.58 -5.58
N GLU A 170 17.13 -3.39 -6.59
CA GLU A 170 17.45 -3.69 -7.99
C GLU A 170 18.60 -2.81 -8.53
N HIS A 171 18.79 -1.61 -7.98
CA HIS A 171 19.81 -0.66 -8.45
C HIS A 171 20.58 -0.02 -7.28
N PRO A 172 21.39 -0.80 -6.56
CA PRO A 172 22.12 -0.31 -5.38
C PRO A 172 23.10 0.82 -5.75
N GLY A 173 23.12 1.85 -4.92
CA GLY A 173 23.95 3.04 -5.14
C GLY A 173 23.34 4.10 -6.05
N ARG A 174 22.36 3.75 -6.88
CA ARG A 174 21.63 4.73 -7.68
C ARG A 174 20.81 5.64 -6.78
N VAL A 175 20.87 6.95 -7.04
CA VAL A 175 20.01 7.94 -6.39
C VAL A 175 18.72 8.04 -7.21
N TYR A 176 17.60 7.84 -6.56
CA TYR A 176 16.28 8.08 -7.11
C TYR A 176 15.72 9.37 -6.53
N SER A 177 15.28 10.29 -7.38
CA SER A 177 14.52 11.45 -6.93
C SER A 177 13.16 11.02 -6.37
N ARG A 178 12.49 11.92 -5.65
CA ARG A 178 11.12 11.66 -5.20
C ARG A 178 10.18 11.42 -6.37
N ASP A 179 10.34 12.20 -7.43
CA ASP A 179 9.56 12.06 -8.67
C ASP A 179 9.83 10.72 -9.37
N ASP A 180 11.09 10.26 -9.43
CA ASP A 180 11.41 8.95 -9.99
C ASP A 180 10.72 7.83 -9.23
N ILE A 181 10.76 7.89 -7.88
CA ILE A 181 10.11 6.90 -7.03
C ILE A 181 8.58 7.00 -7.18
N LEU A 182 8.05 8.22 -7.19
CA LEU A 182 6.63 8.46 -7.37
C LEU A 182 6.14 7.85 -8.68
N ASN A 183 6.82 8.15 -9.79
CA ASN A 183 6.49 7.61 -11.10
C ASN A 183 6.60 6.09 -11.15
N ALA A 184 7.60 5.49 -10.49
CA ALA A 184 7.75 4.04 -10.42
C ALA A 184 6.64 3.36 -9.60
N LEU A 185 6.17 4.00 -8.52
CA LEU A 185 5.14 3.46 -7.64
C LEU A 185 3.71 3.79 -8.08
N TYR A 186 3.54 4.88 -8.85
CA TYR A 186 2.24 5.49 -9.16
C TYR A 186 2.13 5.89 -10.64
N SER A 187 2.70 5.12 -11.57
CA SER A 187 2.87 5.40 -13.01
C SER A 187 1.63 5.90 -13.77
N ASP A 188 0.45 5.85 -13.17
CA ASP A 188 -0.81 6.24 -13.82
C ASP A 188 -1.54 7.40 -13.12
N LEU A 189 -0.88 8.15 -12.19
CA LEU A 189 -1.56 9.12 -11.33
C LEU A 189 -0.85 10.47 -11.31
N ALA A 190 -1.44 11.48 -11.95
CA ALA A 190 -0.90 12.84 -12.07
C ALA A 190 -0.92 13.69 -10.78
N ASP A 191 -1.54 13.21 -9.69
CA ASP A 191 -1.81 14.02 -8.48
C ASP A 191 -1.33 13.41 -7.15
N VAL A 192 -0.25 12.65 -7.13
CA VAL A 192 0.31 12.10 -5.89
C VAL A 192 1.46 12.98 -5.41
N SER A 193 1.36 13.48 -4.17
CA SER A 193 2.37 14.37 -3.57
C SER A 193 3.67 13.63 -3.21
N ASP A 194 4.83 14.29 -3.41
CA ASP A 194 6.19 13.82 -3.07
C ASP A 194 6.36 13.39 -1.61
N ARG A 195 5.56 13.92 -0.69
CA ARG A 195 5.64 13.65 0.75
C ARG A 195 5.29 12.20 1.11
N ASN A 196 4.55 11.51 0.25
CA ASN A 196 4.21 10.10 0.46
C ASN A 196 5.44 9.20 0.44
N ILE A 197 6.45 9.56 -0.36
CA ILE A 197 7.70 8.79 -0.46
C ILE A 197 8.50 8.83 0.83
N ASP A 198 8.60 10.01 1.45
CA ASP A 198 9.35 10.20 2.72
C ASP A 198 8.74 9.33 3.83
N THR A 199 7.42 9.19 3.84
CA THR A 199 6.68 8.35 4.77
C THR A 199 6.95 6.86 4.55
N HIS A 200 6.88 6.38 3.31
CA HIS A 200 7.21 4.99 3.02
C HIS A 200 8.67 4.66 3.39
N ILE A 201 9.61 5.56 3.09
CA ILE A 201 11.03 5.42 3.49
C ILE A 201 11.17 5.34 5.01
N LYS A 202 10.47 6.22 5.75
CA LYS A 202 10.48 6.22 7.23
C LYS A 202 9.99 4.89 7.78
N ASN A 203 8.88 4.39 7.23
CA ASN A 203 8.28 3.12 7.66
C ASN A 203 9.18 1.92 7.35
N ILE A 204 9.76 1.84 6.15
CA ILE A 204 10.73 0.78 5.81
C ILE A 204 11.92 0.82 6.77
N ARG A 205 12.50 2.00 7.03
CA ARG A 205 13.60 2.15 7.98
C ARG A 205 13.22 1.69 9.39
N LYS A 206 12.01 2.04 9.85
CA LYS A 206 11.50 1.60 11.16
C LYS A 206 11.41 0.07 11.23
N LYS A 207 10.92 -0.57 10.17
CA LYS A 207 10.79 -2.04 10.10
C LYS A 207 12.18 -2.72 10.02
N ILE A 208 13.11 -2.17 9.26
CA ILE A 208 14.51 -2.64 9.25
C ILE A 208 15.16 -2.47 10.62
N HIS A 209 15.00 -1.31 11.26
CA HIS A 209 15.56 -1.05 12.59
C HIS A 209 14.99 -1.98 13.67
N ALA A 210 13.74 -2.41 13.55
CA ALA A 210 13.13 -3.36 14.49
C ALA A 210 13.83 -4.73 14.47
N VAL A 211 14.34 -5.19 13.32
CA VAL A 211 15.04 -6.47 13.16
C VAL A 211 16.57 -6.33 13.23
N ALA A 212 17.09 -5.16 12.91
CA ALA A 212 18.52 -4.86 12.92
C ALA A 212 18.76 -3.39 13.38
N PRO A 213 18.85 -3.13 14.70
CA PRO A 213 18.90 -1.78 15.26
C PRO A 213 20.07 -0.89 14.81
N THR A 214 21.16 -1.49 14.35
CA THR A 214 22.35 -0.75 13.88
C THR A 214 22.35 -0.52 12.36
N ALA A 215 21.44 -1.16 11.63
CA ALA A 215 21.41 -1.08 10.17
C ALA A 215 20.68 0.18 9.69
N ASN A 216 21.28 0.88 8.75
CA ASN A 216 20.67 2.01 8.05
C ASN A 216 21.01 1.96 6.55
N PRO A 217 20.48 0.96 5.82
CA PRO A 217 20.86 0.72 4.43
C PRO A 217 20.33 1.78 3.45
N ILE A 218 19.25 2.48 3.79
CA ILE A 218 18.65 3.50 2.92
C ILE A 218 19.17 4.89 3.35
N ARG A 219 19.85 5.59 2.42
CA ARG A 219 20.39 6.93 2.68
C ARG A 219 19.57 8.02 1.98
N SER A 220 19.25 9.09 2.72
CA SER A 220 18.71 10.31 2.13
C SER A 220 19.84 11.16 1.54
N ILE A 221 19.62 11.66 0.34
CA ILE A 221 20.47 12.68 -0.31
C ILE A 221 19.68 13.99 -0.28
N TYR A 222 20.16 14.90 0.55
CA TYR A 222 19.46 16.16 0.82
C TYR A 222 19.14 16.92 -0.48
N GLY A 223 17.88 17.35 -0.64
CA GLY A 223 17.40 18.08 -1.82
C GLY A 223 17.26 17.23 -3.09
N VAL A 224 17.64 15.92 -3.07
CA VAL A 224 17.61 15.07 -4.26
C VAL A 224 16.65 13.88 -4.11
N GLY A 225 16.87 13.00 -3.11
CA GLY A 225 16.06 11.80 -2.95
C GLY A 225 16.72 10.73 -2.10
N TYR A 226 16.63 9.47 -2.52
CA TYR A 226 17.03 8.31 -1.74
C TYR A 226 17.87 7.32 -2.54
N LYS A 227 18.75 6.58 -1.85
CA LYS A 227 19.52 5.46 -2.42
C LYS A 227 19.72 4.34 -1.41
N LEU A 228 19.95 3.15 -1.88
CA LEU A 228 20.46 2.03 -1.09
C LEU A 228 22.01 2.12 -1.05
N LEU A 229 22.60 1.93 0.13
CA LEU A 229 24.05 1.91 0.28
C LEU A 229 24.64 0.57 -0.16
N GLN A 230 25.68 0.61 -0.97
CA GLN A 230 26.40 -0.60 -1.40
C GLN A 230 27.25 -1.23 -0.26
N GLU A 231 27.67 -0.44 0.71
CA GLU A 231 28.55 -0.90 1.81
C GLU A 231 27.86 -1.77 2.86
N THR A 232 26.54 -1.73 2.92
CA THR A 232 25.71 -2.59 3.80
C THR A 232 25.57 -4.02 3.24
N LEU A 233 26.29 -4.32 2.16
CA LEU A 233 26.17 -5.58 1.40
C LEU A 233 27.26 -6.60 1.75
N LYS A 234 28.09 -6.30 2.77
CA LYS A 234 29.12 -7.20 3.28
C LYS A 234 28.68 -7.94 4.53
#